data_9ac59db004623dca49a03ed1e83d68c2
#
_entry.id   9ac59db004623dca49a03ed1e83d68c2
#
_cell.length_a   1.000
_cell.length_b   1.000
_cell.length_c   1.000
_cell.angle_alpha   90.00
_cell.angle_beta   90.00
_cell.angle_gamma   90.00
#
_symmetry.space_group_name_H-M   'P 1'
#
loop_
_entity.id
_entity.type
_entity.pdbx_description
1 polymer ?
#
loop_
_entity_poly.entity_id
_entity_poly.type
_entity_poly.pdbx_seq_one_letter_code
_entity_poly.pdbx_strand_id
1 'polypeptide(L)'
;MTLPALQTLPGQNPTILGLQDVRVHYPMGKDWLGRPKALAHALNGIDLQVRAGETLGVVGESGCGKSTLAQLLMGLIKPTSGRLDWVYNSDKERSSNVQIVFQDPQSSLDPRLPVWKVITEPLFVQRSAPRHEMRAIAAKVAAQVGIRTEYLDRFPHQFSGGQRQRIAIARALSSNPDVIVLDEPTSALDISVQAQILNLLAELQRSRDLTYILISHNVSVVRHMADRVAVMYLGQIVELGTAAEVLERPRHPYTQLLLEAVPRLGVAVDDAQVSAPTELPGNRTLPTGCFFRDRCPKATSGCERPQALLPARGAVAGEQVRCHLES
;
A
#
# COMPACT_ATOMS: atom_id res chain seq x y z
N MET A 1 -6.86 14.85 25.95
CA MET A 1 -6.89 15.88 24.89
C MET A 1 -7.60 15.23 23.71
N THR A 2 -8.88 15.55 23.54
CA THR A 2 -9.75 15.07 22.46
C THR A 2 -9.25 15.64 21.13
N LEU A 3 -9.06 14.78 20.12
CA LEU A 3 -8.67 15.15 18.77
C LEU A 3 -9.62 16.19 18.16
N PRO A 4 -9.14 17.12 17.34
CA PRO A 4 -10.02 17.76 16.38
C PRO A 4 -10.57 16.65 15.47
N ALA A 5 -11.89 16.54 15.40
CA ALA A 5 -12.56 15.64 14.52
C ALA A 5 -11.96 15.77 13.11
N LEU A 6 -11.53 14.66 12.52
CA LEU A 6 -11.11 14.61 11.13
C LEU A 6 -12.29 15.14 10.30
N GLN A 7 -12.16 16.40 9.83
CA GLN A 7 -13.24 17.09 9.13
C GLN A 7 -13.46 16.42 7.78
N THR A 8 -14.56 15.70 7.65
CA THR A 8 -15.08 15.26 6.35
C THR A 8 -15.62 16.49 5.62
N LEU A 9 -15.06 16.78 4.46
CA LEU A 9 -15.67 17.76 3.55
C LEU A 9 -17.01 17.20 3.07
N PRO A 10 -18.06 18.05 2.93
CA PRO A 10 -19.36 17.62 2.43
C PRO A 10 -19.23 16.87 1.09
N GLY A 11 -19.77 15.64 0.99
CA GLY A 11 -19.72 14.81 -0.20
C GLY A 11 -18.52 13.87 -0.30
N GLN A 12 -17.64 13.79 0.70
CA GLN A 12 -16.54 12.82 0.75
C GLN A 12 -16.83 11.70 1.77
N ASN A 13 -16.44 10.47 1.44
CA ASN A 13 -16.53 9.35 2.37
C ASN A 13 -15.72 9.63 3.66
N PRO A 14 -16.15 9.11 4.82
CA PRO A 14 -15.47 9.35 6.10
C PRO A 14 -14.03 8.79 6.04
N THR A 15 -13.12 9.47 6.74
CA THR A 15 -11.74 8.97 6.92
C THR A 15 -11.77 7.75 7.83
N ILE A 16 -11.17 6.65 7.38
CA ILE A 16 -11.04 5.39 8.14
C ILE A 16 -9.66 5.26 8.79
N LEU A 17 -8.64 5.91 8.22
CA LEU A 17 -7.27 5.88 8.69
C LEU A 17 -6.61 7.25 8.53
N GLY A 18 -5.91 7.70 9.57
CA GLY A 18 -5.08 8.89 9.55
C GLY A 18 -3.66 8.62 10.05
N LEU A 19 -2.66 9.10 9.31
CA LEU A 19 -1.26 9.15 9.71
C LEU A 19 -0.84 10.61 9.83
N GLN A 20 -0.12 10.96 10.91
CA GLN A 20 0.39 12.30 11.17
C GLN A 20 1.86 12.25 11.55
N ASP A 21 2.73 12.84 10.73
CA ASP A 21 4.20 12.89 10.85
C ASP A 21 4.80 11.52 11.25
N VAL A 22 4.31 10.44 10.64
CA VAL A 22 4.71 9.08 11.02
C VAL A 22 6.12 8.79 10.54
N ARG A 23 6.98 8.36 11.48
CA ARG A 23 8.37 7.98 11.21
C ARG A 23 8.64 6.57 11.70
N VAL A 24 9.44 5.83 10.93
CA VAL A 24 9.93 4.51 11.30
C VAL A 24 11.41 4.43 11.01
N HIS A 25 12.20 4.21 12.06
CA HIS A 25 13.64 4.06 11.98
C HIS A 25 14.04 2.69 12.54
N TYR A 26 14.90 1.97 11.82
CA TYR A 26 15.44 0.69 12.27
C TYR A 26 16.86 0.86 12.77
N PRO A 27 17.20 0.37 13.98
CA PRO A 27 18.56 0.37 14.49
C PRO A 27 19.44 -0.58 13.68
N MET A 28 20.61 -0.09 13.23
CA MET A 28 21.58 -0.87 12.47
C MET A 28 22.89 -1.01 13.21
N GLY A 29 23.33 -2.27 13.37
CA GLY A 29 24.54 -2.61 14.11
C GLY A 29 24.44 -2.20 15.57
N LYS A 30 25.28 -2.77 16.42
CA LYS A 30 25.40 -2.36 17.83
C LYS A 30 26.87 -2.07 18.14
N ASP A 31 27.12 -1.07 18.96
CA ASP A 31 28.43 -0.85 19.57
C ASP A 31 28.65 -1.84 20.72
N TRP A 32 29.81 -1.78 21.37
CA TRP A 32 30.16 -2.62 22.49
C TRP A 32 29.29 -2.37 23.74
N LEU A 33 28.57 -1.25 23.81
CA LEU A 33 27.58 -0.91 24.86
C LEU A 33 26.14 -1.30 24.46
N GLY A 34 25.94 -1.98 23.31
CA GLY A 34 24.62 -2.35 22.79
C GLY A 34 23.82 -1.21 22.16
N ARG A 35 24.41 -0.02 21.96
CA ARG A 35 23.75 1.13 21.34
C ARG A 35 23.80 1.00 19.81
N PRO A 36 22.76 1.44 19.09
CA PRO A 36 22.77 1.40 17.63
C PRO A 36 23.88 2.28 17.06
N LYS A 37 24.69 1.75 16.14
CA LYS A 37 25.75 2.50 15.43
C LYS A 37 25.18 3.43 14.36
N ALA A 38 24.06 3.07 13.75
CA ALA A 38 23.39 3.83 12.70
C ALA A 38 21.88 3.55 12.74
N LEU A 39 21.12 4.38 12.06
CA LEU A 39 19.68 4.20 11.85
C LEU A 39 19.41 4.06 10.35
N ALA A 40 18.51 3.15 9.98
CA ALA A 40 17.91 3.13 8.65
C ALA A 40 16.56 3.85 8.74
N HIS A 41 16.42 4.91 7.97
CA HIS A 41 15.25 5.78 7.95
C HIS A 41 14.25 5.25 6.91
N ALA A 42 13.30 4.43 7.33
CA ALA A 42 12.37 3.77 6.43
C ALA A 42 11.12 4.61 6.12
N LEU A 43 10.57 5.32 7.11
CA LEU A 43 9.50 6.31 6.93
C LEU A 43 9.93 7.63 7.58
N ASN A 44 9.70 8.75 6.88
CA ASN A 44 10.28 10.05 7.18
C ASN A 44 9.23 11.17 7.20
N GLY A 45 8.21 11.06 8.06
CA GLY A 45 7.13 12.02 8.18
C GLY A 45 6.06 11.79 7.13
N ILE A 46 5.32 10.70 7.28
CA ILE A 46 4.16 10.38 6.46
C ILE A 46 2.92 11.06 7.05
N ASP A 47 2.31 11.93 6.24
CA ASP A 47 0.98 12.49 6.46
C ASP A 47 0.05 11.89 5.40
N LEU A 48 -0.98 11.14 5.82
CA LEU A 48 -1.86 10.43 4.92
C LEU A 48 -3.24 10.22 5.54
N GLN A 49 -4.28 10.38 4.75
CA GLN A 49 -5.64 10.02 5.11
C GLN A 49 -6.21 9.04 4.07
N VAL A 50 -6.81 7.96 4.56
CA VAL A 50 -7.54 6.97 3.75
C VAL A 50 -9.02 7.07 4.06
N ARG A 51 -9.84 7.09 3.02
CA ARG A 51 -11.31 7.20 3.11
C ARG A 51 -11.96 5.83 3.01
N ALA A 52 -13.08 5.66 3.68
CA ALA A 52 -13.86 4.42 3.57
C ALA A 52 -14.31 4.17 2.13
N GLY A 53 -14.23 2.92 1.67
CA GLY A 53 -14.66 2.50 0.34
C GLY A 53 -13.74 2.91 -0.82
N GLU A 54 -12.64 3.69 -0.57
CA GLU A 54 -11.68 4.04 -1.63
C GLU A 54 -10.62 2.97 -1.85
N THR A 55 -10.02 2.97 -3.03
CA THR A 55 -8.72 2.35 -3.28
C THR A 55 -7.64 3.42 -3.31
N LEU A 56 -6.78 3.46 -2.28
CA LEU A 56 -5.59 4.29 -2.28
C LEU A 56 -4.41 3.51 -2.86
N GLY A 57 -3.90 3.93 -4.02
CA GLY A 57 -2.68 3.41 -4.62
C GLY A 57 -1.44 4.03 -3.97
N VAL A 58 -0.45 3.21 -3.61
CA VAL A 58 0.86 3.64 -3.10
C VAL A 58 1.93 3.18 -4.07
N VAL A 59 2.59 4.11 -4.73
CA VAL A 59 3.61 3.83 -5.75
C VAL A 59 4.96 4.43 -5.40
N GLY A 60 6.02 3.89 -5.96
CA GLY A 60 7.40 4.39 -5.79
C GLY A 60 8.42 3.29 -6.06
N GLU A 61 9.69 3.65 -6.19
CA GLU A 61 10.80 2.73 -6.44
C GLU A 61 10.95 1.68 -5.34
N SER A 62 11.63 0.56 -5.65
CA SER A 62 11.96 -0.46 -4.63
C SER A 62 12.80 0.17 -3.51
N GLY A 63 12.51 -0.16 -2.26
CA GLY A 63 13.24 0.39 -1.11
C GLY A 63 12.76 1.78 -0.64
N CYS A 64 11.77 2.42 -1.27
CA CYS A 64 11.28 3.75 -0.84
C CYS A 64 10.43 3.73 0.46
N GLY A 65 10.15 2.55 1.06
CA GLY A 65 9.43 2.44 2.33
C GLY A 65 8.03 1.81 2.26
N LYS A 66 7.53 1.39 1.09
CA LYS A 66 6.17 0.82 0.90
C LYS A 66 5.87 -0.37 1.80
N SER A 67 6.76 -1.37 1.84
CA SER A 67 6.58 -2.56 2.69
C SER A 67 6.64 -2.22 4.19
N THR A 68 7.44 -1.21 4.58
CA THR A 68 7.43 -0.70 5.95
C THR A 68 6.09 -0.04 6.28
N LEU A 69 5.52 0.71 5.34
CA LEU A 69 4.18 1.28 5.50
C LEU A 69 3.14 0.17 5.67
N ALA A 70 3.17 -0.88 4.82
CA ALA A 70 2.27 -2.04 4.98
C ALA A 70 2.38 -2.68 6.37
N GLN A 71 3.60 -2.97 6.84
CA GLN A 71 3.84 -3.54 8.17
C GLN A 71 3.33 -2.64 9.31
N LEU A 72 3.49 -1.33 9.16
CA LEU A 72 2.97 -0.35 10.12
C LEU A 72 1.44 -0.37 10.16
N LEU A 73 0.80 -0.39 8.99
CA LEU A 73 -0.67 -0.44 8.87
C LEU A 73 -1.25 -1.72 9.47
N MET A 74 -0.55 -2.84 9.32
CA MET A 74 -0.91 -4.10 9.96
C MET A 74 -0.64 -4.15 11.46
N GLY A 75 0.02 -3.12 12.02
CA GLY A 75 0.44 -3.09 13.42
C GLY A 75 1.55 -4.09 13.77
N LEU A 76 2.24 -4.64 12.77
CA LEU A 76 3.40 -5.53 12.95
C LEU A 76 4.62 -4.77 13.49
N ILE A 77 4.70 -3.47 13.21
CA ILE A 77 5.69 -2.56 13.75
C ILE A 77 5.01 -1.33 14.36
N LYS A 78 5.69 -0.69 15.31
CA LYS A 78 5.24 0.57 15.89
C LYS A 78 5.98 1.73 15.25
N PRO A 79 5.37 2.92 15.13
CA PRO A 79 6.07 4.11 14.68
C PRO A 79 7.13 4.50 15.72
N THR A 80 8.28 5.00 15.24
CA THR A 80 9.32 5.59 16.10
C THR A 80 8.85 6.94 16.66
N SER A 81 8.12 7.70 15.84
CA SER A 81 7.43 8.96 16.21
C SER A 81 6.25 9.19 15.28
N GLY A 82 5.45 10.20 15.63
CA GLY A 82 4.20 10.48 14.92
C GLY A 82 3.05 9.63 15.43
N ARG A 83 1.92 9.70 14.74
CA ARG A 83 0.68 9.07 15.18
C ARG A 83 -0.02 8.37 14.03
N LEU A 84 -0.55 7.20 14.31
CA LEU A 84 -1.42 6.43 13.42
C LEU A 84 -2.74 6.19 14.15
N ASP A 85 -3.84 6.67 13.57
CA ASP A 85 -5.18 6.56 14.11
C ASP A 85 -6.08 5.83 13.14
N TRP A 86 -6.70 4.74 13.62
CA TRP A 86 -7.81 4.08 12.95
C TRP A 86 -9.12 4.63 13.48
N VAL A 87 -10.01 5.04 12.58
CA VAL A 87 -11.38 5.44 12.93
C VAL A 87 -12.27 4.21 12.81
N TYR A 88 -12.62 3.62 13.96
CA TYR A 88 -13.48 2.44 14.00
C TYR A 88 -14.94 2.85 14.11
N ASN A 89 -15.77 2.30 13.24
CA ASN A 89 -17.19 2.23 13.48
C ASN A 89 -17.46 1.03 14.39
N SER A 90 -17.64 1.30 15.71
CA SER A 90 -18.13 0.36 16.74
C SER A 90 -17.37 -0.94 17.01
N ASP A 91 -17.42 -1.41 18.21
CA ASP A 91 -17.32 -2.75 18.85
C ASP A 91 -16.36 -3.84 18.30
N LYS A 92 -15.70 -3.68 17.15
CA LYS A 92 -14.72 -4.64 16.62
C LYS A 92 -13.32 -4.30 17.09
N GLU A 93 -12.58 -5.30 17.53
CA GLU A 93 -11.15 -5.17 17.84
C GLU A 93 -10.35 -4.80 16.57
N ARG A 94 -9.33 -3.95 16.73
CA ARG A 94 -8.46 -3.46 15.65
C ARG A 94 -7.92 -4.57 14.74
N SER A 95 -7.57 -5.72 15.30
CA SER A 95 -7.01 -6.86 14.57
C SER A 95 -7.97 -7.51 13.57
N SER A 96 -9.29 -7.35 13.76
CA SER A 96 -10.30 -7.92 12.87
C SER A 96 -10.66 -7.02 11.69
N ASN A 97 -10.32 -5.72 11.76
CA ASN A 97 -10.74 -4.74 10.77
C ASN A 97 -9.75 -4.54 9.62
N VAL A 98 -8.49 -4.94 9.77
CA VAL A 98 -7.45 -4.79 8.74
C VAL A 98 -6.84 -6.14 8.42
N GLN A 99 -6.78 -6.47 7.15
CA GLN A 99 -6.15 -7.69 6.64
C GLN A 99 -5.14 -7.36 5.55
N ILE A 100 -4.26 -8.31 5.24
CA ILE A 100 -3.25 -8.16 4.18
C ILE A 100 -3.28 -9.33 3.20
N VAL A 101 -3.13 -8.99 1.93
CA VAL A 101 -2.77 -9.94 0.86
C VAL A 101 -1.33 -9.67 0.48
N PHE A 102 -0.46 -10.66 0.73
CA PHE A 102 0.98 -10.54 0.48
C PHE A 102 1.34 -10.74 -0.99
N GLN A 103 2.50 -10.26 -1.38
CA GLN A 103 3.07 -10.30 -2.72
C GLN A 103 3.21 -11.73 -3.26
N ASP A 104 3.71 -12.66 -2.44
CA ASP A 104 3.88 -14.07 -2.82
C ASP A 104 2.89 -14.96 -2.08
N PRO A 105 1.86 -15.47 -2.76
CA PRO A 105 0.90 -16.38 -2.15
C PRO A 105 1.53 -17.73 -1.80
N GLN A 106 2.66 -18.11 -2.43
CA GLN A 106 3.31 -19.39 -2.16
C GLN A 106 3.98 -19.41 -0.77
N SER A 107 4.64 -18.34 -0.40
CA SER A 107 5.28 -18.21 0.92
C SER A 107 4.29 -17.83 2.03
N SER A 108 3.16 -17.22 1.68
CA SER A 108 2.17 -16.72 2.65
C SER A 108 1.13 -17.75 3.08
N LEU A 109 0.98 -18.88 2.38
CA LEU A 109 0.02 -19.94 2.71
C LEU A 109 0.77 -21.15 3.31
N ASP A 110 0.36 -21.65 4.48
CA ASP A 110 0.98 -22.86 5.07
C ASP A 110 0.67 -24.07 4.19
N PRO A 111 1.69 -24.69 3.53
CA PRO A 111 1.48 -25.80 2.61
C PRO A 111 1.03 -27.10 3.28
N ARG A 112 1.07 -27.17 4.61
CA ARG A 112 0.69 -28.35 5.41
C ARG A 112 -0.79 -28.32 5.81
N LEU A 113 -1.46 -27.18 5.62
CA LEU A 113 -2.87 -27.04 5.98
C LEU A 113 -3.76 -27.17 4.76
N PRO A 114 -4.92 -27.87 4.86
CA PRO A 114 -5.91 -27.86 3.80
C PRO A 114 -6.50 -26.45 3.61
N VAL A 115 -6.92 -26.13 2.39
CA VAL A 115 -7.35 -24.79 1.99
C VAL A 115 -8.43 -24.20 2.88
N TRP A 116 -9.39 -25.01 3.36
CA TRP A 116 -10.41 -24.49 4.28
C TRP A 116 -9.82 -23.98 5.59
N LYS A 117 -8.75 -24.61 6.13
CA LYS A 117 -8.06 -24.15 7.33
C LYS A 117 -7.24 -22.88 7.04
N VAL A 118 -6.58 -22.82 5.88
CA VAL A 118 -5.86 -21.61 5.44
C VAL A 118 -6.80 -20.42 5.33
N ILE A 119 -7.97 -20.59 4.71
CA ILE A 119 -8.96 -19.52 4.58
C ILE A 119 -9.45 -19.03 5.95
N THR A 120 -9.67 -19.94 6.90
CA THR A 120 -10.21 -19.59 8.22
C THR A 120 -9.14 -19.35 9.30
N GLU A 121 -7.86 -19.33 8.94
CA GLU A 121 -6.76 -19.07 9.86
C GLU A 121 -6.94 -17.79 10.69
N PRO A 122 -7.33 -16.62 10.12
CA PRO A 122 -7.59 -15.42 10.90
C PRO A 122 -8.66 -15.61 11.97
N LEU A 123 -9.74 -16.30 11.63
CA LEU A 123 -10.83 -16.58 12.57
C LEU A 123 -10.38 -17.52 13.71
N PHE A 124 -9.55 -18.50 13.36
CA PHE A 124 -9.01 -19.43 14.37
C PHE A 124 -8.09 -18.73 15.37
N VAL A 125 -7.19 -17.87 14.88
CA VAL A 125 -6.25 -17.10 15.71
C VAL A 125 -6.99 -16.11 16.61
N GLN A 126 -7.95 -15.40 16.05
CA GLN A 126 -8.78 -14.40 16.77
C GLN A 126 -9.86 -15.03 17.65
N ARG A 127 -10.09 -16.34 17.54
CA ARG A 127 -11.19 -17.06 18.22
C ARG A 127 -12.56 -16.43 17.94
N SER A 128 -12.73 -15.85 16.76
CA SER A 128 -13.92 -15.07 16.39
C SER A 128 -15.07 -15.91 15.81
N ALA A 129 -14.85 -17.22 15.59
CA ALA A 129 -15.87 -18.15 15.12
C ALA A 129 -15.73 -19.54 15.77
N PRO A 130 -16.85 -20.28 15.99
CA PRO A 130 -16.83 -21.65 16.46
C PRO A 130 -16.13 -22.59 15.47
N ARG A 131 -15.36 -23.57 15.97
CA ARG A 131 -14.60 -24.50 15.12
C ARG A 131 -15.47 -25.27 14.11
N HIS A 132 -16.69 -25.64 14.50
CA HIS A 132 -17.61 -26.41 13.65
C HIS A 132 -18.18 -25.59 12.49
N GLU A 133 -18.17 -24.25 12.56
CA GLU A 133 -18.64 -23.36 11.50
C GLU A 133 -17.56 -23.00 10.49
N MET A 134 -16.26 -23.15 10.85
CA MET A 134 -15.15 -22.68 10.01
C MET A 134 -15.17 -23.24 8.59
N ARG A 135 -15.52 -24.52 8.42
CA ARG A 135 -15.60 -25.13 7.09
C ARG A 135 -16.74 -24.51 6.25
N ALA A 136 -17.87 -24.20 6.85
CA ALA A 136 -18.99 -23.54 6.17
C ALA A 136 -18.62 -22.11 5.78
N ILE A 137 -17.94 -21.38 6.67
CA ILE A 137 -17.40 -20.03 6.38
C ILE A 137 -16.40 -20.10 5.23
N ALA A 138 -15.45 -21.06 5.27
CA ALA A 138 -14.49 -21.26 4.18
C ALA A 138 -15.18 -21.52 2.84
N ALA A 139 -16.22 -22.35 2.82
CA ALA A 139 -16.99 -22.64 1.61
C ALA A 139 -17.67 -21.39 1.03
N LYS A 140 -18.28 -20.57 1.89
CA LYS A 140 -18.94 -19.32 1.49
C LYS A 140 -17.94 -18.32 0.90
N VAL A 141 -16.77 -18.15 1.54
CA VAL A 141 -15.74 -17.19 1.07
C VAL A 141 -15.02 -17.71 -0.17
N ALA A 142 -14.72 -19.02 -0.23
CA ALA A 142 -14.12 -19.66 -1.41
C ALA A 142 -14.97 -19.47 -2.67
N ALA A 143 -16.29 -19.63 -2.55
CA ALA A 143 -17.21 -19.40 -3.67
C ALA A 143 -17.13 -17.96 -4.21
N GLN A 144 -16.97 -16.95 -3.34
CA GLN A 144 -16.86 -15.55 -3.73
C GLN A 144 -15.60 -15.23 -4.53
N VAL A 145 -14.53 -15.98 -4.31
CA VAL A 145 -13.27 -15.83 -5.08
C VAL A 145 -13.17 -16.84 -6.25
N GLY A 146 -14.23 -17.58 -6.52
CA GLY A 146 -14.28 -18.54 -7.62
C GLY A 146 -13.49 -19.84 -7.36
N ILE A 147 -13.30 -20.23 -6.10
CA ILE A 147 -12.73 -21.53 -5.71
C ILE A 147 -13.87 -22.50 -5.43
N ARG A 148 -13.86 -23.66 -6.09
CA ARG A 148 -14.89 -24.70 -5.91
C ARG A 148 -14.82 -25.30 -4.51
N THR A 149 -15.96 -25.49 -3.86
CA THR A 149 -16.07 -26.04 -2.51
C THR A 149 -15.51 -27.46 -2.37
N GLU A 150 -15.53 -28.24 -3.45
CA GLU A 150 -14.95 -29.60 -3.50
C GLU A 150 -13.42 -29.61 -3.33
N TYR A 151 -12.76 -28.46 -3.54
CA TYR A 151 -11.31 -28.33 -3.43
C TYR A 151 -10.85 -27.87 -2.03
N LEU A 152 -11.74 -27.65 -1.10
CA LEU A 152 -11.41 -27.15 0.22
C LEU A 152 -10.51 -28.07 1.04
N ASP A 153 -10.53 -29.37 0.78
CA ASP A 153 -9.66 -30.35 1.45
C ASP A 153 -8.29 -30.49 0.80
N ARG A 154 -8.07 -29.88 -0.37
CA ARG A 154 -6.78 -29.87 -1.05
C ARG A 154 -5.81 -28.94 -0.33
N PHE A 155 -4.52 -29.13 -0.61
CA PHE A 155 -3.44 -28.33 -0.06
C PHE A 155 -3.01 -27.24 -1.05
N PRO A 156 -2.44 -26.11 -0.58
CA PRO A 156 -2.04 -24.99 -1.44
C PRO A 156 -1.15 -25.37 -2.63
N HIS A 157 -0.24 -26.32 -2.47
CA HIS A 157 0.67 -26.76 -3.53
C HIS A 157 -0.05 -27.45 -4.71
N GLN A 158 -1.31 -27.86 -4.54
CA GLN A 158 -2.13 -28.51 -5.59
C GLN A 158 -2.89 -27.49 -6.47
N PHE A 159 -2.65 -26.19 -6.28
CA PHE A 159 -3.32 -25.12 -7.01
C PHE A 159 -2.34 -24.32 -7.87
N SER A 160 -2.83 -23.73 -8.97
CA SER A 160 -2.07 -22.78 -9.78
C SER A 160 -1.77 -21.49 -9.03
N GLY A 161 -0.82 -20.66 -9.51
CA GLY A 161 -0.48 -19.37 -8.91
C GLY A 161 -1.69 -18.45 -8.72
N GLY A 162 -2.51 -18.30 -9.75
CA GLY A 162 -3.74 -17.49 -9.67
C GLY A 162 -4.78 -18.06 -8.71
N GLN A 163 -4.90 -19.38 -8.60
CA GLN A 163 -5.78 -20.00 -7.61
C GLN A 163 -5.25 -19.82 -6.19
N ARG A 164 -3.94 -19.90 -5.95
CA ARG A 164 -3.34 -19.58 -4.65
C ARG A 164 -3.58 -18.13 -4.26
N GLN A 165 -3.49 -17.20 -5.22
CA GLN A 165 -3.81 -15.80 -4.98
C GLN A 165 -5.28 -15.62 -4.58
N ARG A 166 -6.22 -16.32 -5.23
CA ARG A 166 -7.63 -16.32 -4.82
C ARG A 166 -7.83 -16.87 -3.41
N ILE A 167 -7.08 -17.90 -3.01
CA ILE A 167 -7.10 -18.47 -1.65
C ILE A 167 -6.55 -17.44 -0.64
N ALA A 168 -5.48 -16.71 -0.96
CA ALA A 168 -4.94 -15.65 -0.11
C ALA A 168 -5.94 -14.49 0.07
N ILE A 169 -6.63 -14.10 -1.01
CA ILE A 169 -7.73 -13.12 -0.95
C ILE A 169 -8.89 -13.66 -0.07
N ALA A 170 -9.29 -14.92 -0.25
CA ALA A 170 -10.31 -15.55 0.57
C ALA A 170 -9.94 -15.56 2.06
N ARG A 171 -8.67 -15.84 2.39
CA ARG A 171 -8.16 -15.76 3.76
C ARG A 171 -8.36 -14.36 4.35
N ALA A 172 -7.97 -13.32 3.62
CA ALA A 172 -8.16 -11.95 4.07
C ALA A 172 -9.66 -11.62 4.28
N LEU A 173 -10.53 -12.06 3.39
CA LEU A 173 -11.97 -11.82 3.46
C LEU A 173 -12.69 -12.55 4.59
N SER A 174 -12.12 -13.64 5.11
CA SER A 174 -12.79 -14.52 6.07
C SER A 174 -13.17 -13.84 7.38
N SER A 175 -12.36 -12.88 7.84
CA SER A 175 -12.61 -12.09 9.06
C SER A 175 -13.55 -10.89 8.84
N ASN A 176 -14.11 -10.74 7.63
CA ASN A 176 -14.96 -9.62 7.23
C ASN A 176 -14.30 -8.26 7.55
N PRO A 177 -13.13 -7.96 6.96
CA PRO A 177 -12.39 -6.74 7.21
C PRO A 177 -13.06 -5.51 6.60
N ASP A 178 -12.77 -4.34 7.18
CA ASP A 178 -13.14 -3.05 6.59
C ASP A 178 -12.06 -2.56 5.61
N VAL A 179 -10.80 -2.95 5.85
CA VAL A 179 -9.63 -2.54 5.07
C VAL A 179 -8.79 -3.76 4.69
N ILE A 180 -8.37 -3.81 3.44
CA ILE A 180 -7.38 -4.80 2.97
C ILE A 180 -6.17 -4.06 2.39
N VAL A 181 -5.00 -4.34 2.95
CA VAL A 181 -3.71 -3.95 2.36
C VAL A 181 -3.36 -4.97 1.28
N LEU A 182 -3.19 -4.52 0.05
CA LEU A 182 -2.82 -5.33 -1.10
C LEU A 182 -1.34 -5.03 -1.42
N ASP A 183 -0.43 -5.87 -0.93
CA ASP A 183 1.01 -5.68 -1.16
C ASP A 183 1.43 -6.45 -2.41
N GLU A 184 1.55 -5.75 -3.53
CA GLU A 184 1.88 -6.27 -4.86
C GLU A 184 1.05 -7.51 -5.28
N PRO A 185 -0.29 -7.46 -5.23
CA PRO A 185 -1.15 -8.64 -5.27
C PRO A 185 -1.11 -9.41 -6.59
N THR A 186 -0.42 -8.92 -7.61
CA THR A 186 -0.40 -9.53 -8.95
C THR A 186 1.01 -9.66 -9.54
N SER A 187 2.08 -9.28 -8.83
CA SER A 187 3.45 -9.24 -9.36
C SER A 187 4.02 -10.60 -9.80
N ALA A 188 3.57 -11.68 -9.18
CA ALA A 188 4.02 -13.05 -9.46
C ALA A 188 3.11 -13.81 -10.46
N LEU A 189 2.20 -13.10 -11.17
CA LEU A 189 1.19 -13.72 -12.02
C LEU A 189 1.35 -13.31 -13.50
N ASP A 190 0.95 -14.19 -14.40
CA ASP A 190 0.85 -13.89 -15.84
C ASP A 190 -0.18 -12.77 -16.10
N ILE A 191 0.00 -12.00 -17.17
CA ILE A 191 -0.83 -10.83 -17.51
C ILE A 191 -2.33 -11.16 -17.55
N SER A 192 -2.70 -12.30 -18.12
CA SER A 192 -4.10 -12.72 -18.22
C SER A 192 -4.72 -13.08 -16.86
N VAL A 193 -3.96 -13.71 -15.98
CA VAL A 193 -4.37 -14.04 -14.61
C VAL A 193 -4.40 -12.78 -13.75
N GLN A 194 -3.46 -11.85 -13.97
CA GLN A 194 -3.40 -10.55 -13.33
C GLN A 194 -4.71 -9.77 -13.53
N ALA A 195 -5.18 -9.67 -14.79
CA ALA A 195 -6.45 -8.99 -15.09
C ALA A 195 -7.65 -9.64 -14.38
N GLN A 196 -7.68 -10.98 -14.29
CA GLN A 196 -8.75 -11.69 -13.58
C GLN A 196 -8.74 -11.41 -12.06
N ILE A 197 -7.56 -11.31 -11.45
CA ILE A 197 -7.45 -10.98 -10.01
C ILE A 197 -7.86 -9.52 -9.76
N LEU A 198 -7.46 -8.58 -10.61
CA LEU A 198 -7.86 -7.17 -10.47
C LEU A 198 -9.37 -6.99 -10.61
N ASN A 199 -10.00 -7.64 -11.58
CA ASN A 199 -11.45 -7.62 -11.74
C ASN A 199 -12.17 -8.23 -10.54
N LEU A 200 -11.66 -9.35 -10.00
CA LEU A 200 -12.20 -9.96 -8.77
C LEU A 200 -12.10 -8.98 -7.58
N LEU A 201 -10.96 -8.32 -7.39
CA LEU A 201 -10.78 -7.35 -6.32
C LEU A 201 -11.75 -6.15 -6.46
N ALA A 202 -11.94 -5.63 -7.68
CA ALA A 202 -12.88 -4.55 -7.94
C ALA A 202 -14.34 -4.95 -7.70
N GLU A 203 -14.72 -6.20 -8.01
CA GLU A 203 -16.05 -6.74 -7.70
C GLU A 203 -16.28 -6.90 -6.20
N LEU A 204 -15.27 -7.45 -5.49
CA LEU A 204 -15.31 -7.62 -4.04
C LEU A 204 -15.38 -6.27 -3.31
N GLN A 205 -14.66 -5.25 -3.79
CA GLN A 205 -14.73 -3.89 -3.24
C GLN A 205 -16.16 -3.36 -3.28
N ARG A 206 -16.79 -3.40 -4.46
CA ARG A 206 -18.15 -2.90 -4.66
C ARG A 206 -19.21 -3.69 -3.90
N SER A 207 -19.08 -5.03 -3.85
CA SER A 207 -20.07 -5.89 -3.21
C SER A 207 -19.98 -5.91 -1.68
N ARG A 208 -18.84 -5.52 -1.10
CA ARG A 208 -18.59 -5.56 0.34
C ARG A 208 -18.23 -4.20 0.95
N ASP A 209 -18.23 -3.13 0.15
CA ASP A 209 -17.83 -1.77 0.57
C ASP A 209 -16.42 -1.75 1.20
N LEU A 210 -15.47 -2.47 0.59
CA LEU A 210 -14.11 -2.61 1.11
C LEU A 210 -13.28 -1.38 0.79
N THR A 211 -12.41 -1.02 1.72
CA THR A 211 -11.34 -0.05 1.49
C THR A 211 -10.05 -0.79 1.13
N TYR A 212 -9.38 -0.38 0.05
CA TYR A 212 -8.10 -0.95 -0.33
C TYR A 212 -6.94 0.04 -0.16
N ILE A 213 -5.81 -0.46 0.35
CA ILE A 213 -4.52 0.22 0.26
C ILE A 213 -3.65 -0.64 -0.65
N LEU A 214 -3.56 -0.23 -1.92
CA LEU A 214 -2.89 -0.98 -2.99
C LEU A 214 -1.44 -0.51 -3.12
N ILE A 215 -0.50 -1.32 -2.67
CA ILE A 215 0.93 -1.10 -2.85
C ILE A 215 1.37 -1.80 -4.14
N SER A 216 1.93 -1.04 -5.08
CA SER A 216 2.43 -1.61 -6.34
C SER A 216 3.56 -0.76 -6.92
N HIS A 217 4.51 -1.42 -7.57
CA HIS A 217 5.48 -0.76 -8.46
C HIS A 217 4.96 -0.67 -9.90
N ASN A 218 3.87 -1.39 -10.22
CA ASN A 218 3.25 -1.39 -11.54
C ASN A 218 2.18 -0.29 -11.63
N VAL A 219 2.53 0.82 -12.27
CA VAL A 219 1.63 1.98 -12.47
C VAL A 219 0.36 1.60 -13.24
N SER A 220 0.39 0.63 -14.16
CA SER A 220 -0.79 0.19 -14.90
C SER A 220 -1.84 -0.46 -13.99
N VAL A 221 -1.40 -1.24 -13.00
CA VAL A 221 -2.28 -1.83 -11.98
C VAL A 221 -2.92 -0.73 -11.13
N VAL A 222 -2.13 0.25 -10.71
CA VAL A 222 -2.63 1.38 -9.91
C VAL A 222 -3.61 2.23 -10.71
N ARG A 223 -3.31 2.52 -11.98
CA ARG A 223 -4.21 3.26 -12.88
C ARG A 223 -5.57 2.57 -13.07
N HIS A 224 -5.60 1.24 -13.04
CA HIS A 224 -6.83 0.45 -13.19
C HIS A 224 -7.68 0.42 -11.91
N MET A 225 -7.06 0.45 -10.74
CA MET A 225 -7.72 0.16 -9.47
C MET A 225 -7.90 1.38 -8.56
N ALA A 226 -6.97 2.35 -8.62
CA ALA A 226 -6.90 3.38 -7.59
C ALA A 226 -7.81 4.59 -7.88
N ASP A 227 -8.51 5.06 -6.85
CA ASP A 227 -9.23 6.33 -6.85
C ASP A 227 -8.26 7.49 -6.60
N ARG A 228 -7.33 7.29 -5.65
CA ARG A 228 -6.27 8.24 -5.29
C ARG A 228 -4.92 7.55 -5.28
N VAL A 229 -3.87 8.34 -5.51
CA VAL A 229 -2.48 7.83 -5.57
C VAL A 229 -1.60 8.66 -4.65
N ALA A 230 -0.82 7.98 -3.83
CA ALA A 230 0.28 8.51 -3.04
C ALA A 230 1.61 8.03 -3.65
N VAL A 231 2.44 8.96 -4.08
CA VAL A 231 3.77 8.66 -4.60
C VAL A 231 4.79 8.77 -3.48
N MET A 232 5.54 7.68 -3.23
CA MET A 232 6.54 7.62 -2.15
C MET A 232 7.96 7.68 -2.68
N TYR A 233 8.79 8.51 -2.05
CA TYR A 233 10.22 8.59 -2.28
C TYR A 233 10.98 8.71 -0.95
N LEU A 234 11.97 7.85 -0.69
CA LEU A 234 12.78 7.82 0.55
C LEU A 234 11.95 8.00 1.84
N GLY A 235 10.86 7.25 1.95
CA GLY A 235 10.00 7.26 3.14
C GLY A 235 9.12 8.49 3.29
N GLN A 236 9.01 9.35 2.27
CA GLN A 236 8.10 10.51 2.25
C GLN A 236 7.06 10.35 1.15
N ILE A 237 5.86 10.91 1.35
CA ILE A 237 4.92 11.16 0.27
C ILE A 237 5.34 12.45 -0.42
N VAL A 238 5.62 12.37 -1.73
CA VAL A 238 6.05 13.52 -2.54
C VAL A 238 4.92 14.10 -3.37
N GLU A 239 3.92 13.28 -3.70
CA GLU A 239 2.72 13.72 -4.41
C GLU A 239 1.53 12.87 -3.98
N LEU A 240 0.36 13.49 -3.81
CA LEU A 240 -0.89 12.85 -3.42
C LEU A 240 -2.05 13.54 -4.15
N GLY A 241 -2.91 12.79 -4.81
CA GLY A 241 -4.06 13.32 -5.53
C GLY A 241 -4.96 12.22 -6.04
N THR A 242 -5.94 12.55 -6.88
CA THR A 242 -6.70 11.55 -7.63
C THR A 242 -5.79 10.81 -8.61
N ALA A 243 -6.16 9.58 -8.99
CA ALA A 243 -5.37 8.80 -9.93
C ALA A 243 -5.18 9.55 -11.27
N ALA A 244 -6.20 10.26 -11.76
CA ALA A 244 -6.11 11.07 -12.97
C ALA A 244 -5.13 12.25 -12.83
N GLU A 245 -5.14 12.96 -11.68
CA GLU A 245 -4.22 14.08 -11.45
C GLU A 245 -2.78 13.60 -11.41
N VAL A 246 -2.48 12.62 -10.57
CA VAL A 246 -1.11 12.15 -10.34
C VAL A 246 -0.53 11.37 -11.54
N LEU A 247 -1.35 10.54 -12.24
CA LEU A 247 -0.86 9.67 -13.30
C LEU A 247 -0.94 10.27 -14.71
N GLU A 248 -1.74 11.32 -14.93
CA GLU A 248 -1.86 11.98 -16.23
C GLU A 248 -1.20 13.35 -16.25
N ARG A 249 -1.18 14.04 -15.11
CA ARG A 249 -0.64 15.41 -14.97
C ARG A 249 0.29 15.52 -13.76
N PRO A 250 1.34 14.67 -13.68
CA PRO A 250 2.25 14.64 -12.54
C PRO A 250 2.94 15.98 -12.35
N ARG A 251 2.99 16.46 -11.10
CA ARG A 251 3.61 17.74 -10.75
C ARG A 251 5.02 17.56 -10.20
N HIS A 252 5.17 16.60 -9.27
CA HIS A 252 6.49 16.40 -8.68
C HIS A 252 7.47 15.82 -9.72
N PRO A 253 8.69 16.36 -9.87
CA PRO A 253 9.66 15.88 -10.85
C PRO A 253 10.00 14.38 -10.72
N TYR A 254 9.96 13.83 -9.51
CA TYR A 254 10.10 12.39 -9.31
C TYR A 254 8.94 11.59 -9.89
N THR A 255 7.71 12.07 -9.73
CA THR A 255 6.53 11.41 -10.32
C THR A 255 6.60 11.41 -11.84
N GLN A 256 7.06 12.52 -12.45
CA GLN A 256 7.30 12.62 -13.89
C GLN A 256 8.30 11.55 -14.35
N LEU A 257 9.45 11.45 -13.68
CA LEU A 257 10.48 10.45 -13.95
C LEU A 257 9.96 9.01 -13.78
N LEU A 258 9.20 8.75 -12.71
CA LEU A 258 8.62 7.43 -12.43
C LEU A 258 7.66 6.99 -13.56
N LEU A 259 6.85 7.92 -14.08
CA LEU A 259 5.87 7.65 -15.15
C LEU A 259 6.51 7.56 -16.53
N GLU A 260 7.60 8.28 -16.78
CA GLU A 260 8.40 8.18 -18.01
C GLU A 260 9.07 6.81 -18.16
N ALA A 261 9.47 6.20 -17.04
CA ALA A 261 10.05 4.86 -17.01
C ALA A 261 9.04 3.73 -17.33
N VAL A 262 7.73 4.03 -17.38
CA VAL A 262 6.70 3.04 -17.72
C VAL A 262 6.62 2.87 -19.24
N PRO A 263 6.87 1.66 -19.79
CA PRO A 263 6.81 1.43 -21.24
C PRO A 263 5.41 1.77 -21.77
N ARG A 264 5.33 2.63 -22.78
CA ARG A 264 4.11 2.93 -23.51
C ARG A 264 4.06 2.09 -24.78
N LEU A 265 2.99 1.33 -24.99
CA LEU A 265 2.80 0.58 -26.23
C LEU A 265 2.84 1.55 -27.42
N GLY A 266 3.77 1.29 -28.38
CA GLY A 266 3.89 2.04 -29.62
C GLY A 266 4.83 3.26 -29.59
N VAL A 267 5.50 3.54 -28.47
CA VAL A 267 6.54 4.58 -28.39
C VAL A 267 7.90 3.90 -28.27
N ALA A 268 8.79 4.11 -29.23
CA ALA A 268 10.16 3.66 -29.12
C ALA A 268 10.82 4.37 -27.93
N VAL A 269 11.43 3.60 -27.04
CA VAL A 269 12.22 4.15 -25.93
C VAL A 269 13.50 4.72 -26.55
N ASP A 270 13.69 6.01 -26.44
CA ASP A 270 14.94 6.67 -26.87
C ASP A 270 15.98 6.42 -25.77
N ASP A 271 16.89 5.47 -26.01
CA ASP A 271 17.95 5.06 -25.07
C ASP A 271 18.85 6.22 -24.62
N ALA A 272 18.80 7.36 -25.29
CA ALA A 272 19.59 8.54 -24.98
C ALA A 272 19.08 9.38 -23.79
N GLN A 273 17.87 9.13 -23.26
CA GLN A 273 17.27 9.96 -22.21
C GLN A 273 17.33 9.33 -20.79
N VAL A 274 17.85 8.12 -20.64
CA VAL A 274 17.99 7.46 -19.33
C VAL A 274 19.31 7.89 -18.66
N SER A 275 19.45 9.17 -18.33
CA SER A 275 20.66 9.72 -17.70
C SER A 275 20.54 10.03 -16.21
N ALA A 276 19.47 9.63 -15.53
CA ALA A 276 19.38 9.79 -14.08
C ALA A 276 20.03 8.59 -13.35
N PRO A 277 20.75 8.80 -12.23
CA PRO A 277 21.28 7.71 -11.42
C PRO A 277 20.14 6.74 -11.08
N THR A 278 20.32 5.47 -11.47
CA THR A 278 19.26 4.45 -11.47
C THR A 278 18.93 3.93 -10.07
N GLU A 279 19.75 4.23 -9.06
CA GLU A 279 19.58 3.69 -7.71
C GLU A 279 19.10 4.77 -6.73
N LEU A 280 18.16 4.35 -5.85
CA LEU A 280 17.76 5.17 -4.71
C LEU A 280 18.96 5.45 -3.81
N PRO A 281 19.13 6.70 -3.33
CA PRO A 281 20.12 7.00 -2.29
C PRO A 281 19.89 6.11 -1.06
N GLY A 282 20.97 5.75 -0.40
CA GLY A 282 20.87 4.94 0.82
C GLY A 282 20.07 5.65 1.91
N ASN A 283 19.23 4.91 2.63
CA ASN A 283 18.38 5.44 3.70
C ASN A 283 19.09 5.59 5.06
N ARG A 284 20.44 5.49 5.10
CA ARG A 284 21.23 5.66 6.32
C ARG A 284 21.53 7.13 6.63
N THR A 285 21.73 7.91 5.56
CA THR A 285 21.96 9.36 5.67
C THR A 285 20.99 10.03 4.74
N LEU A 286 20.00 10.70 5.34
CA LEU A 286 18.98 11.41 4.55
C LEU A 286 19.57 12.69 3.96
N PRO A 287 19.21 13.05 2.72
CA PRO A 287 19.56 14.36 2.16
C PRO A 287 19.00 15.50 3.04
N THR A 288 19.74 16.59 3.10
CA THR A 288 19.22 17.84 3.68
C THR A 288 18.30 18.54 2.67
N GLY A 289 17.16 19.07 3.13
CA GLY A 289 16.22 19.76 2.25
C GLY A 289 15.30 18.80 1.49
N CYS A 290 15.11 19.00 0.19
CA CYS A 290 14.35 18.11 -0.68
C CYS A 290 15.10 16.81 -0.91
N PHE A 291 14.51 15.67 -0.59
CA PHE A 291 15.16 14.36 -0.70
C PHE A 291 15.44 13.95 -2.16
N PHE A 292 14.68 14.49 -3.11
CA PHE A 292 14.89 14.23 -4.54
C PHE A 292 15.89 15.20 -5.20
N ARG A 293 16.42 16.21 -4.49
CA ARG A 293 17.26 17.28 -5.04
C ARG A 293 18.38 16.78 -5.94
N ASP A 294 19.13 15.78 -5.50
CA ASP A 294 20.35 15.31 -6.18
C ASP A 294 20.06 14.56 -7.50
N ARG A 295 18.80 14.13 -7.72
CA ARG A 295 18.29 13.48 -8.93
C ARG A 295 17.34 14.39 -9.73
N CYS A 296 17.01 15.56 -9.20
CA CYS A 296 15.99 16.44 -9.77
C CYS A 296 16.54 17.29 -10.92
N PRO A 297 16.01 17.16 -12.15
CA PRO A 297 16.44 18.01 -13.28
C PRO A 297 16.04 19.49 -13.10
N LYS A 298 15.10 19.78 -12.18
CA LYS A 298 14.60 21.13 -11.88
C LYS A 298 15.14 21.67 -10.54
N ALA A 299 16.25 21.11 -10.01
CA ALA A 299 16.80 21.51 -8.73
C ALA A 299 17.23 22.97 -8.72
N THR A 300 16.87 23.69 -7.65
CA THR A 300 17.23 25.10 -7.41
C THR A 300 17.71 25.29 -5.97
N SER A 301 18.17 26.48 -5.60
CA SER A 301 18.58 26.81 -4.23
C SER A 301 17.46 26.66 -3.20
N GLY A 302 16.17 26.79 -3.63
CA GLY A 302 15.03 26.53 -2.77
C GLY A 302 14.92 25.07 -2.29
N CYS A 303 15.52 24.13 -3.01
CA CYS A 303 15.54 22.70 -2.64
C CYS A 303 16.46 22.38 -1.45
N GLU A 304 17.30 23.30 -1.00
CA GLU A 304 18.15 23.12 0.18
C GLU A 304 17.37 23.18 1.49
N ARG A 305 16.14 23.70 1.45
CA ARG A 305 15.23 23.76 2.60
C ARG A 305 14.32 22.53 2.63
N PRO A 306 13.93 22.05 3.82
CA PRO A 306 12.91 21.01 3.94
C PRO A 306 11.62 21.40 3.22
N GLN A 307 11.06 20.47 2.46
CA GLN A 307 9.81 20.66 1.73
C GLN A 307 8.64 20.05 2.52
N ALA A 308 7.55 20.77 2.67
CA ALA A 308 6.31 20.24 3.21
C ALA A 308 5.41 19.69 2.09
N LEU A 309 4.53 18.74 2.43
CA LEU A 309 3.47 18.32 1.53
C LEU A 309 2.34 19.35 1.60
N LEU A 310 2.20 20.18 0.57
CA LEU A 310 1.28 21.31 0.52
C LEU A 310 0.30 21.17 -0.65
N PRO A 311 -0.86 21.83 -0.63
CA PRO A 311 -1.75 21.91 -1.78
C PRO A 311 -0.99 22.37 -3.02
N ALA A 312 -1.20 21.68 -4.14
CA ALA A 312 -0.55 22.01 -5.39
C ALA A 312 -1.12 23.32 -5.97
N ARG A 313 -0.28 24.12 -6.62
CA ARG A 313 -0.68 25.40 -7.19
C ARG A 313 -1.77 25.21 -8.26
N GLY A 314 -2.92 25.88 -8.11
CA GLY A 314 -4.06 25.76 -9.01
C GLY A 314 -4.77 24.41 -8.98
N ALA A 315 -4.55 23.60 -7.95
CA ALA A 315 -5.28 22.35 -7.75
C ALA A 315 -6.76 22.60 -7.47
N VAL A 316 -7.63 21.79 -8.04
CA VAL A 316 -9.09 21.95 -7.90
C VAL A 316 -9.56 21.50 -6.51
N ALA A 317 -9.05 20.41 -5.96
CA ALA A 317 -9.24 20.00 -4.56
C ALA A 317 -8.39 18.76 -4.20
N GLY A 318 -7.63 18.83 -3.11
CA GLY A 318 -7.03 17.66 -2.47
C GLY A 318 -5.71 17.15 -3.07
N GLU A 319 -5.27 17.68 -4.20
CA GLU A 319 -3.95 17.41 -4.76
C GLU A 319 -2.87 18.12 -3.92
N GLN A 320 -1.86 17.36 -3.49
CA GLN A 320 -0.76 17.87 -2.67
C GLN A 320 0.58 17.47 -3.27
N VAL A 321 1.55 18.36 -3.19
CA VAL A 321 2.89 18.16 -3.72
C VAL A 321 3.96 18.63 -2.73
N ARG A 322 5.04 17.86 -2.62
CA ARG A 322 6.20 18.21 -1.77
C ARG A 322 7.30 18.86 -2.63
N CYS A 323 6.97 19.97 -3.26
CA CYS A 323 7.87 20.71 -4.13
C CYS A 323 7.54 22.20 -4.12
N HIS A 324 8.49 23.06 -3.74
CA HIS A 324 8.27 24.52 -3.67
C HIS A 324 8.02 25.17 -5.04
N LEU A 325 8.30 24.50 -6.15
CA LEU A 325 8.02 25.03 -7.48
C LEU A 325 6.56 24.82 -7.89
N GLU A 326 5.87 23.87 -7.26
CA GLU A 326 4.53 23.41 -7.63
C GLU A 326 3.49 23.63 -6.52
N SER A 327 3.94 24.03 -5.30
CA SER A 327 3.07 24.36 -4.15
C SER A 327 2.77 25.85 -4.04
#